data_2e5481fda82f1d4b13640640869e0cc2
#
_entry.id   2e5481fda82f1d4b13640640869e0cc2
#
_cell.length_a   1.000
_cell.length_b   1.000
_cell.length_c   1.000
_cell.angle_alpha   90.00
_cell.angle_beta   90.00
_cell.angle_gamma   90.00
#
_symmetry.space_group_name_H-M   'P 1'
#
loop_
_entity.id
_entity.type
_entity.pdbx_description
1 polymer ?
#
loop_
_entity_poly.entity_id
_entity_poly.type
_entity_poly.pdbx_seq_one_letter_code
_entity_poly.pdbx_strand_id
1 'polypeptide(L)'
;MQAIKSTPKVAFGVNNQVELSKATRLLFKRKALRLMEEGVLMIDPRSTYVEETVEIGSGTVIYPNVFIRGRSKIGSFSVIESNSFISDSEIGDSVQVRGGSYLESSKLHNRVSVGPYARLRPETEIFEEAHVGNFVEMKKVKFGKKSKAGHLTYLGDAEIGEEVNVGCGTITCNYAADRKKYKTKIGNRVFVGSDTQFVAPIEVGDDAIIGSGSTITKNVPAKALAVARGKQFVKENYAPKATETETKE
;
A
#
# COMPACT_ATOMS: atom_id res chain seq x y z
N MET A 1 -13.98 13.52 52.61
CA MET A 1 -13.76 12.75 51.37
C MET A 1 -15.10 12.57 50.68
N GLN A 2 -15.31 13.16 49.52
CA GLN A 2 -16.50 12.88 48.72
C GLN A 2 -16.28 11.57 47.94
N ALA A 3 -17.15 10.59 48.15
CA ALA A 3 -17.13 9.34 47.38
C ALA A 3 -17.56 9.63 45.94
N ILE A 4 -16.67 9.44 44.98
CA ILE A 4 -17.01 9.52 43.58
C ILE A 4 -17.75 8.24 43.21
N LYS A 5 -19.07 8.34 42.93
CA LYS A 5 -19.86 7.23 42.39
C LYS A 5 -19.38 6.94 41.00
N SER A 6 -18.66 5.85 40.78
CA SER A 6 -18.29 5.36 39.46
C SER A 6 -19.15 4.15 39.09
N THR A 7 -19.36 3.92 37.81
CA THR A 7 -20.06 2.71 37.34
C THR A 7 -19.16 1.48 37.57
N PRO A 8 -19.72 0.28 37.85
CA PRO A 8 -18.95 -0.95 38.05
C PRO A 8 -17.95 -1.30 36.95
N LYS A 9 -18.13 -0.73 35.73
CA LYS A 9 -17.27 -0.91 34.58
C LYS A 9 -15.95 -0.11 34.63
N VAL A 10 -15.82 0.86 35.52
CA VAL A 10 -14.61 1.70 35.67
C VAL A 10 -13.61 1.08 36.64
N ALA A 11 -14.05 0.17 37.52
CA ALA A 11 -13.21 -0.49 38.53
C ALA A 11 -12.96 -1.99 38.19
N PHE A 12 -12.74 -2.30 36.89
CA PHE A 12 -12.47 -3.67 36.49
C PHE A 12 -11.01 -4.04 36.80
N GLY A 13 -10.79 -4.88 37.79
CA GLY A 13 -9.47 -5.43 38.12
C GLY A 13 -9.01 -6.44 37.08
N VAL A 14 -7.72 -6.45 36.75
CA VAL A 14 -7.12 -7.37 35.76
C VAL A 14 -6.01 -8.16 36.46
N ASN A 15 -6.26 -9.45 36.74
CA ASN A 15 -5.34 -10.34 37.46
C ASN A 15 -4.85 -11.51 36.60
N ASN A 16 -5.48 -11.75 35.46
CA ASN A 16 -5.14 -12.86 34.53
C ASN A 16 -5.50 -12.50 33.08
N GLN A 17 -5.09 -13.35 32.14
CA GLN A 17 -5.29 -13.13 30.69
C GLN A 17 -6.77 -13.11 30.27
N VAL A 18 -7.64 -13.84 30.97
CA VAL A 18 -9.07 -13.84 30.70
C VAL A 18 -9.68 -12.48 31.04
N GLU A 19 -9.30 -11.93 32.19
CA GLU A 19 -9.75 -10.60 32.63
C GLU A 19 -9.16 -9.50 31.75
N LEU A 20 -7.88 -9.61 31.35
CA LEU A 20 -7.26 -8.71 30.38
C LEU A 20 -8.02 -8.72 29.04
N SER A 21 -8.36 -9.89 28.51
CA SER A 21 -9.13 -10.01 27.27
C SER A 21 -10.50 -9.33 27.36
N LYS A 22 -11.19 -9.48 28.50
CA LYS A 22 -12.47 -8.81 28.75
C LYS A 22 -12.32 -7.29 28.82
N ALA A 23 -11.30 -6.80 29.52
CA ALA A 23 -11.01 -5.37 29.63
C ALA A 23 -10.68 -4.77 28.26
N THR A 24 -9.82 -5.42 27.49
CA THR A 24 -9.46 -5.01 26.13
C THR A 24 -10.69 -4.91 25.22
N ARG A 25 -11.57 -5.92 25.26
CA ARG A 25 -12.82 -5.90 24.49
C ARG A 25 -13.75 -4.75 24.88
N LEU A 26 -13.82 -4.41 26.17
CA LEU A 26 -14.59 -3.25 26.65
C LEU A 26 -14.03 -1.93 26.12
N LEU A 27 -12.71 -1.79 26.05
CA LEU A 27 -12.05 -0.59 25.52
C LEU A 27 -12.36 -0.43 24.01
N PHE A 28 -12.15 -1.46 23.21
CA PHE A 28 -12.49 -1.42 21.77
C PHE A 28 -13.97 -1.13 21.53
N LYS A 29 -14.86 -1.76 22.32
CA LYS A 29 -16.30 -1.48 22.23
C LYS A 29 -16.62 -0.01 22.51
N ARG A 30 -16.01 0.56 23.57
CA ARG A 30 -16.20 1.98 23.95
C ARG A 30 -15.71 2.91 22.84
N LYS A 31 -14.54 2.63 22.28
CA LYS A 31 -13.98 3.40 21.15
C LYS A 31 -14.90 3.34 19.94
N ALA A 32 -15.35 2.14 19.55
CA ALA A 32 -16.24 1.95 18.41
C ALA A 32 -17.58 2.72 18.58
N LEU A 33 -18.20 2.66 19.76
CA LEU A 33 -19.44 3.40 20.05
C LEU A 33 -19.24 4.90 19.88
N ARG A 34 -18.15 5.46 20.45
CA ARG A 34 -17.84 6.88 20.33
C ARG A 34 -17.65 7.29 18.86
N LEU A 35 -16.89 6.53 18.10
CA LEU A 35 -16.69 6.83 16.68
C LEU A 35 -17.99 6.78 15.87
N MET A 36 -18.89 5.85 16.18
CA MET A 36 -20.22 5.78 15.54
C MET A 36 -21.09 6.99 15.94
N GLU A 37 -21.02 7.45 17.17
CA GLU A 37 -21.69 8.68 17.62
C GLU A 37 -21.12 9.94 16.93
N GLU A 38 -19.83 9.91 16.57
CA GLU A 38 -19.14 10.95 15.81
C GLU A 38 -19.34 10.83 14.28
N GLY A 39 -20.16 9.89 13.81
CA GLY A 39 -20.57 9.75 12.41
C GLY A 39 -19.74 8.78 11.56
N VAL A 40 -18.92 7.92 12.18
CA VAL A 40 -18.23 6.82 11.48
C VAL A 40 -19.18 5.64 11.32
N LEU A 41 -19.28 5.07 10.13
CA LEU A 41 -20.10 3.89 9.87
C LEU A 41 -19.24 2.62 10.02
N MET A 42 -19.54 1.79 11.01
CA MET A 42 -18.92 0.48 11.21
C MET A 42 -19.90 -0.63 10.84
N ILE A 43 -19.55 -1.46 9.85
CA ILE A 43 -20.41 -2.56 9.38
C ILE A 43 -20.56 -3.64 10.46
N ASP A 44 -19.47 -4.00 11.14
CA ASP A 44 -19.50 -4.83 12.35
C ASP A 44 -18.51 -4.30 13.40
N PRO A 45 -18.99 -3.53 14.39
CA PRO A 45 -18.12 -2.97 15.42
C PRO A 45 -17.54 -4.03 16.37
N ARG A 46 -17.99 -5.29 16.32
CA ARG A 46 -17.47 -6.37 17.17
C ARG A 46 -16.22 -7.01 16.61
N SER A 47 -16.05 -6.96 15.30
CA SER A 47 -14.86 -7.48 14.59
C SER A 47 -13.92 -6.37 14.12
N THR A 48 -14.17 -5.12 14.51
CA THR A 48 -13.32 -3.97 14.18
C THR A 48 -12.54 -3.52 15.42
N TYR A 49 -11.23 -3.40 15.29
CA TYR A 49 -10.33 -3.11 16.40
C TYR A 49 -9.64 -1.76 16.17
N VAL A 50 -10.11 -0.73 16.88
CA VAL A 50 -9.59 0.64 16.81
C VAL A 50 -9.03 1.05 18.15
N GLU A 51 -7.74 1.35 18.23
CA GLU A 51 -7.09 1.82 19.45
C GLU A 51 -7.56 3.21 19.87
N GLU A 52 -7.47 3.53 21.15
CA GLU A 52 -8.00 4.75 21.75
C GLU A 52 -7.41 6.03 21.14
N THR A 53 -6.13 6.00 20.76
CA THR A 53 -5.38 7.12 20.16
C THR A 53 -5.74 7.45 18.73
N VAL A 54 -6.46 6.56 18.04
CA VAL A 54 -6.83 6.71 16.62
C VAL A 54 -7.93 7.76 16.46
N GLU A 55 -7.81 8.61 15.45
CA GLU A 55 -8.81 9.59 15.05
C GLU A 55 -9.40 9.22 13.68
N ILE A 56 -10.73 9.32 13.52
CA ILE A 56 -11.42 8.98 12.25
C ILE A 56 -12.48 10.02 11.98
N GLY A 57 -12.44 10.61 10.77
CA GLY A 57 -13.42 11.60 10.34
C GLY A 57 -14.79 11.00 10.02
N SER A 58 -15.81 11.83 10.15
CA SER A 58 -17.21 11.46 9.90
C SER A 58 -17.45 11.02 8.46
N GLY A 59 -18.46 10.19 8.24
CA GLY A 59 -18.79 9.62 6.92
C GLY A 59 -17.84 8.52 6.45
N THR A 60 -16.77 8.22 7.21
CA THR A 60 -15.87 7.11 6.91
C THR A 60 -16.53 5.77 7.22
N VAL A 61 -16.37 4.80 6.30
CA VAL A 61 -16.93 3.46 6.40
C VAL A 61 -15.83 2.46 6.72
N ILE A 62 -16.04 1.65 7.76
CA ILE A 62 -15.09 0.61 8.18
C ILE A 62 -15.77 -0.75 8.10
N TYR A 63 -15.19 -1.64 7.33
CA TYR A 63 -15.65 -3.02 7.14
C TYR A 63 -15.13 -3.95 8.25
N PRO A 64 -15.66 -5.18 8.35
CA PRO A 64 -15.24 -6.14 9.37
C PRO A 64 -13.76 -6.53 9.29
N ASN A 65 -13.21 -6.97 10.42
CA ASN A 65 -11.83 -7.46 10.57
C ASN A 65 -10.76 -6.41 10.20
N VAL A 66 -11.03 -5.15 10.46
CA VAL A 66 -10.08 -4.06 10.30
C VAL A 66 -9.37 -3.79 11.64
N PHE A 67 -8.05 -3.58 11.57
CA PHE A 67 -7.22 -3.19 12.71
C PHE A 67 -6.61 -1.81 12.45
N ILE A 68 -6.89 -0.83 13.34
CA ILE A 68 -6.32 0.52 13.26
C ILE A 68 -5.65 0.84 14.59
N ARG A 69 -4.36 1.09 14.55
CA ARG A 69 -3.50 1.17 15.73
C ARG A 69 -2.63 2.42 15.76
N GLY A 70 -2.01 2.62 16.91
CA GLY A 70 -1.01 3.66 17.14
C GLY A 70 -1.60 5.06 17.04
N ARG A 71 -0.87 5.99 16.46
CA ARG A 71 -1.29 7.38 16.23
C ARG A 71 -1.90 7.60 14.84
N SER A 72 -2.65 6.62 14.36
CA SER A 72 -3.27 6.72 13.03
C SER A 72 -4.38 7.76 13.00
N LYS A 73 -4.43 8.51 11.89
CA LYS A 73 -5.49 9.47 11.59
C LYS A 73 -6.10 9.16 10.23
N ILE A 74 -7.42 9.11 10.16
CA ILE A 74 -8.16 8.86 8.93
C ILE A 74 -9.14 10.01 8.73
N GLY A 75 -9.10 10.62 7.56
CA GLY A 75 -10.00 11.72 7.17
C GLY A 75 -11.45 11.26 6.99
N SER A 76 -12.26 12.19 6.51
CA SER A 76 -13.69 11.98 6.30
C SER A 76 -13.98 11.27 4.97
N PHE A 77 -15.15 10.60 4.90
CA PHE A 77 -15.67 9.94 3.68
C PHE A 77 -14.73 8.89 3.07
N SER A 78 -13.83 8.34 3.86
CA SER A 78 -12.92 7.27 3.44
C SER A 78 -13.58 5.89 3.60
N VAL A 79 -13.07 4.91 2.87
CA VAL A 79 -13.55 3.52 2.95
C VAL A 79 -12.38 2.61 3.29
N ILE A 80 -12.50 1.89 4.41
CA ILE A 80 -11.50 0.92 4.85
C ILE A 80 -12.11 -0.47 4.76
N GLU A 81 -11.72 -1.23 3.74
CA GLU A 81 -12.27 -2.55 3.47
C GLU A 81 -11.69 -3.64 4.40
N SER A 82 -12.39 -4.77 4.44
CA SER A 82 -12.11 -5.89 5.35
C SER A 82 -10.68 -6.39 5.31
N ASN A 83 -10.22 -6.89 6.46
CA ASN A 83 -8.90 -7.49 6.65
C ASN A 83 -7.73 -6.52 6.41
N SER A 84 -7.97 -5.23 6.45
CA SER A 84 -6.93 -4.21 6.34
C SER A 84 -6.29 -3.93 7.70
N PHE A 85 -4.99 -3.67 7.68
CA PHE A 85 -4.21 -3.29 8.86
C PHE A 85 -3.57 -1.92 8.65
N ILE A 86 -3.80 -1.01 9.61
CA ILE A 86 -3.29 0.38 9.55
C ILE A 86 -2.62 0.69 10.88
N SER A 87 -1.37 1.12 10.84
CA SER A 87 -0.60 1.49 12.03
C SER A 87 0.19 2.77 11.80
N ASP A 88 0.11 3.72 12.74
CA ASP A 88 0.89 4.96 12.75
C ASP A 88 0.86 5.73 11.42
N SER A 89 -0.30 5.76 10.76
CA SER A 89 -0.45 6.29 9.41
C SER A 89 -1.42 7.45 9.34
N GLU A 90 -1.15 8.38 8.42
CA GLU A 90 -2.04 9.51 8.12
C GLU A 90 -2.76 9.26 6.80
N ILE A 91 -4.07 9.24 6.82
CA ILE A 91 -4.93 8.99 5.67
C ILE A 91 -5.87 10.17 5.50
N GLY A 92 -5.84 10.79 4.32
CA GLY A 92 -6.67 11.95 3.99
C GLY A 92 -8.15 11.62 3.79
N ASP A 93 -8.86 12.57 3.18
CA ASP A 93 -10.29 12.46 2.90
C ASP A 93 -10.56 11.66 1.62
N SER A 94 -11.69 10.96 1.59
CA SER A 94 -12.16 10.20 0.42
C SER A 94 -11.15 9.16 -0.09
N VAL A 95 -10.35 8.61 0.80
CA VAL A 95 -9.37 7.57 0.49
C VAL A 95 -10.05 6.20 0.50
N GLN A 96 -9.64 5.34 -0.43
CA GLN A 96 -10.09 3.96 -0.47
C GLN A 96 -8.93 3.00 -0.15
N VAL A 97 -8.99 2.35 1.01
CA VAL A 97 -8.09 1.24 1.38
C VAL A 97 -8.82 -0.07 1.14
N ARG A 98 -8.47 -0.76 0.06
CA ARG A 98 -9.09 -2.01 -0.34
C ARG A 98 -8.58 -3.20 0.48
N GLY A 99 -9.40 -4.23 0.55
CA GLY A 99 -9.23 -5.35 1.44
C GLY A 99 -7.86 -6.02 1.44
N GLY A 100 -7.43 -6.48 2.62
CA GLY A 100 -6.16 -7.16 2.81
C GLY A 100 -4.91 -6.29 2.70
N SER A 101 -5.07 -4.96 2.64
CA SER A 101 -3.93 -4.05 2.55
C SER A 101 -3.29 -3.79 3.91
N TYR A 102 -1.97 -3.60 3.92
CA TYR A 102 -1.18 -3.37 5.12
C TYR A 102 -0.43 -2.03 5.02
N LEU A 103 -0.77 -1.07 5.88
CA LEU A 103 -0.22 0.28 5.92
C LEU A 103 0.50 0.51 7.25
N GLU A 104 1.75 0.90 7.19
CA GLU A 104 2.59 1.15 8.37
C GLU A 104 3.37 2.45 8.19
N SER A 105 3.22 3.39 9.12
CA SER A 105 3.94 4.67 9.15
C SER A 105 3.96 5.35 7.77
N SER A 106 2.79 5.40 7.13
CA SER A 106 2.60 5.87 5.76
C SER A 106 1.66 7.07 5.74
N LYS A 107 1.79 7.89 4.70
CA LYS A 107 0.92 9.05 4.49
C LYS A 107 0.22 8.96 3.14
N LEU A 108 -1.10 9.03 3.16
CA LEU A 108 -1.95 9.06 1.98
C LEU A 108 -2.70 10.37 1.93
N HIS A 109 -2.54 11.10 0.84
CA HIS A 109 -3.30 12.32 0.60
C HIS A 109 -4.73 12.01 0.12
N ASN A 110 -5.51 13.05 -0.16
CA ASN A 110 -6.92 12.89 -0.49
C ASN A 110 -7.16 12.12 -1.80
N ARG A 111 -8.26 11.36 -1.85
CA ARG A 111 -8.72 10.61 -3.02
C ARG A 111 -7.73 9.55 -3.54
N VAL A 112 -6.82 9.11 -2.70
CA VAL A 112 -5.91 7.99 -3.01
C VAL A 112 -6.68 6.67 -2.95
N SER A 113 -6.33 5.73 -3.82
CA SER A 113 -6.80 4.34 -3.77
C SER A 113 -5.63 3.38 -3.60
N VAL A 114 -5.71 2.50 -2.57
CA VAL A 114 -4.66 1.52 -2.24
C VAL A 114 -5.27 0.13 -2.16
N GLY A 115 -4.61 -0.84 -2.77
CA GLY A 115 -4.98 -2.25 -2.69
C GLY A 115 -5.84 -2.76 -3.86
N PRO A 116 -6.41 -3.99 -3.74
CA PRO A 116 -6.30 -4.87 -2.56
C PRO A 116 -4.89 -5.47 -2.38
N TYR A 117 -4.60 -5.96 -1.17
CA TYR A 117 -3.33 -6.63 -0.85
C TYR A 117 -2.08 -5.78 -1.17
N ALA A 118 -2.16 -4.48 -1.05
CA ALA A 118 -1.01 -3.59 -1.14
C ALA A 118 -0.28 -3.50 0.21
N ARG A 119 1.03 -3.29 0.17
CA ARG A 119 1.85 -3.10 1.36
C ARG A 119 2.58 -1.77 1.32
N LEU A 120 2.18 -0.84 2.17
CA LEU A 120 2.88 0.42 2.37
C LEU A 120 3.69 0.34 3.66
N ARG A 121 5.00 0.53 3.52
CA ARG A 121 5.97 0.48 4.62
C ARG A 121 6.41 1.89 5.02
N PRO A 122 7.12 2.03 6.16
CA PRO A 122 7.51 3.34 6.67
C PRO A 122 8.15 4.28 5.66
N GLU A 123 7.86 5.58 5.86
CA GLU A 123 8.33 6.68 5.01
C GLU A 123 7.76 6.64 3.57
N THR A 124 6.59 6.02 3.39
CA THR A 124 5.87 6.06 2.11
C THR A 124 4.83 7.17 2.14
N GLU A 125 4.86 8.05 1.16
CA GLU A 125 3.91 9.14 0.96
C GLU A 125 3.28 9.04 -0.42
N ILE A 126 1.94 8.94 -0.47
CA ILE A 126 1.15 8.80 -1.69
C ILE A 126 0.34 10.07 -1.88
N PHE A 127 0.58 10.78 -2.98
CA PHE A 127 -0.07 12.05 -3.25
C PHE A 127 -1.46 11.87 -3.88
N GLU A 128 -2.19 12.98 -3.98
CA GLU A 128 -3.62 13.01 -4.33
C GLU A 128 -3.94 12.23 -5.61
N GLU A 129 -5.06 11.53 -5.58
CA GLU A 129 -5.63 10.82 -6.73
C GLU A 129 -4.72 9.70 -7.29
N ALA A 130 -3.62 9.39 -6.61
CA ALA A 130 -2.75 8.29 -7.03
C ALA A 130 -3.40 6.93 -6.73
N HIS A 131 -3.01 5.93 -7.52
CA HIS A 131 -3.51 4.56 -7.42
C HIS A 131 -2.37 3.57 -7.21
N VAL A 132 -2.44 2.83 -6.11
CA VAL A 132 -1.54 1.72 -5.77
C VAL A 132 -2.37 0.45 -5.76
N GLY A 133 -2.14 -0.44 -6.69
CA GLY A 133 -2.97 -1.63 -6.89
C GLY A 133 -2.50 -2.87 -6.12
N ASN A 134 -2.94 -4.05 -6.58
CA ASN A 134 -2.73 -5.28 -5.85
C ASN A 134 -1.28 -5.79 -5.91
N PHE A 135 -0.82 -6.32 -4.78
CA PHE A 135 0.55 -6.85 -4.63
C PHE A 135 1.64 -5.84 -4.96
N VAL A 136 1.36 -4.56 -4.75
CA VAL A 136 2.35 -3.49 -4.83
C VAL A 136 2.92 -3.25 -3.44
N GLU A 137 4.25 -3.30 -3.32
CA GLU A 137 4.95 -2.95 -2.09
C GLU A 137 5.74 -1.66 -2.30
N MET A 138 5.62 -0.72 -1.35
CA MET A 138 6.35 0.54 -1.35
C MET A 138 7.04 0.77 0.00
N LYS A 139 8.29 1.28 -0.03
CA LYS A 139 9.07 1.65 1.14
C LYS A 139 9.93 2.86 0.87
N LYS A 140 9.81 3.92 1.69
CA LYS A 140 10.56 5.17 1.48
C LYS A 140 10.32 5.74 0.08
N VAL A 141 9.07 5.89 -0.29
CA VAL A 141 8.66 6.33 -1.62
C VAL A 141 7.81 7.59 -1.50
N LYS A 142 8.11 8.57 -2.34
CA LYS A 142 7.17 9.64 -2.68
C LYS A 142 6.54 9.30 -4.02
N PHE A 143 5.22 9.07 -4.02
CA PHE A 143 4.49 8.64 -5.21
C PHE A 143 3.52 9.74 -5.64
N GLY A 144 3.86 10.42 -6.73
CA GLY A 144 3.25 11.67 -7.16
C GLY A 144 1.79 11.58 -7.51
N LYS A 145 1.17 12.76 -7.58
CA LYS A 145 -0.25 12.96 -7.86
C LYS A 145 -0.67 12.27 -9.16
N LYS A 146 -1.83 11.59 -9.12
CA LYS A 146 -2.41 10.83 -10.26
C LYS A 146 -1.54 9.73 -10.83
N SER A 147 -0.42 9.41 -10.21
CA SER A 147 0.44 8.31 -10.64
C SER A 147 -0.19 6.96 -10.31
N LYS A 148 0.13 5.95 -11.11
CA LYS A 148 -0.48 4.62 -11.03
C LYS A 148 0.57 3.52 -11.03
N ALA A 149 0.48 2.60 -10.07
CA ALA A 149 1.21 1.33 -10.01
C ALA A 149 0.17 0.23 -9.75
N GLY A 150 -0.34 -0.40 -10.81
CA GLY A 150 -1.54 -1.24 -10.74
C GLY A 150 -1.32 -2.63 -10.15
N HIS A 151 -0.14 -3.24 -10.35
CA HIS A 151 0.07 -4.66 -10.04
C HIS A 151 1.52 -5.01 -9.77
N LEU A 152 1.77 -5.97 -8.84
CA LEU A 152 2.99 -6.77 -8.72
C LEU A 152 4.28 -5.96 -8.87
N THR A 153 4.45 -4.90 -8.10
CA THR A 153 5.54 -3.94 -8.25
C THR A 153 6.23 -3.72 -6.91
N TYR A 154 7.55 -3.61 -6.90
CA TYR A 154 8.31 -3.15 -5.74
C TYR A 154 8.96 -1.80 -6.02
N LEU A 155 8.59 -0.80 -5.23
CA LEU A 155 9.20 0.51 -5.25
C LEU A 155 9.85 0.78 -3.89
N GLY A 156 11.15 0.95 -3.88
CA GLY A 156 11.92 1.25 -2.68
C GLY A 156 12.89 2.40 -2.90
N ASP A 157 13.03 3.28 -1.89
CA ASP A 157 13.92 4.46 -1.93
C ASP A 157 13.75 5.25 -3.25
N ALA A 158 12.49 5.63 -3.59
CA ALA A 158 12.17 6.24 -4.88
C ALA A 158 11.38 7.55 -4.74
N GLU A 159 11.63 8.46 -5.68
CA GLU A 159 10.82 9.65 -5.91
C GLU A 159 10.19 9.55 -7.29
N ILE A 160 8.87 9.49 -7.36
CA ILE A 160 8.11 9.31 -8.58
C ILE A 160 7.22 10.54 -8.76
N GLY A 161 7.33 11.17 -9.90
CA GLY A 161 6.60 12.38 -10.25
C GLY A 161 5.10 12.18 -10.42
N GLU A 162 4.45 13.18 -10.98
CA GLU A 162 3.01 13.19 -11.21
C GLU A 162 2.65 12.49 -12.54
N GLU A 163 1.45 11.90 -12.59
CA GLU A 163 0.87 11.26 -13.78
C GLU A 163 1.76 10.15 -14.40
N VAL A 164 2.59 9.52 -13.58
CA VAL A 164 3.44 8.41 -13.99
C VAL A 164 2.63 7.11 -14.06
N ASN A 165 2.80 6.36 -15.13
CA ASN A 165 2.27 5.00 -15.21
C ASN A 165 3.39 3.98 -14.99
N VAL A 166 3.32 3.24 -13.88
CA VAL A 166 4.29 2.18 -13.56
C VAL A 166 3.72 0.84 -13.98
N GLY A 167 4.36 0.20 -14.94
CA GLY A 167 3.97 -1.11 -15.47
C GLY A 167 4.17 -2.24 -14.45
N CYS A 168 3.38 -3.29 -14.60
CA CYS A 168 3.45 -4.50 -13.78
C CYS A 168 4.86 -5.12 -13.80
N GLY A 169 5.33 -5.63 -12.66
CA GLY A 169 6.67 -6.23 -12.56
C GLY A 169 7.82 -5.22 -12.45
N THR A 170 7.51 -3.93 -12.32
CA THR A 170 8.56 -2.92 -12.14
C THR A 170 9.23 -3.04 -10.78
N ILE A 171 10.56 -2.98 -10.76
CA ILE A 171 11.37 -3.06 -9.55
C ILE A 171 12.38 -1.92 -9.53
N THR A 172 12.44 -1.16 -8.44
CA THR A 172 13.59 -0.31 -8.13
C THR A 172 14.63 -1.16 -7.41
N CYS A 173 15.74 -1.44 -8.09
CA CYS A 173 16.87 -2.20 -7.50
C CYS A 173 17.68 -1.26 -6.62
N ASN A 174 17.13 -0.93 -5.46
CA ASN A 174 17.65 0.11 -4.56
C ASN A 174 18.79 -0.34 -3.64
N TYR A 175 19.01 -1.65 -3.50
CA TYR A 175 20.04 -2.21 -2.63
C TYR A 175 21.18 -2.82 -3.48
N ALA A 176 22.38 -2.29 -3.34
CA ALA A 176 23.54 -2.68 -4.16
C ALA A 176 24.48 -3.65 -3.43
N ALA A 177 25.42 -4.23 -4.19
CA ALA A 177 26.40 -5.20 -3.69
C ALA A 177 27.33 -4.63 -2.59
N ASP A 178 27.52 -3.31 -2.54
CA ASP A 178 28.26 -2.60 -1.49
C ASP A 178 27.45 -2.45 -0.18
N ARG A 179 26.27 -3.06 -0.10
CA ARG A 179 25.33 -3.02 1.04
C ARG A 179 24.73 -1.64 1.31
N LYS A 180 24.81 -0.71 0.36
CA LYS A 180 24.18 0.61 0.44
C LYS A 180 22.89 0.65 -0.35
N LYS A 181 22.06 1.64 -0.01
CA LYS A 181 20.85 1.93 -0.73
C LYS A 181 21.02 3.19 -1.55
N TYR A 182 20.47 3.11 -2.75
CA TYR A 182 20.49 4.20 -3.71
C TYR A 182 19.07 4.55 -4.15
N LYS A 183 18.90 5.79 -4.57
CA LYS A 183 17.61 6.34 -4.92
C LYS A 183 17.35 6.26 -6.42
N THR A 184 16.11 5.94 -6.77
CA THR A 184 15.54 6.08 -8.12
C THR A 184 14.69 7.34 -8.17
N LYS A 185 14.90 8.19 -9.19
CA LYS A 185 14.05 9.34 -9.46
C LYS A 185 13.38 9.18 -10.82
N ILE A 186 12.06 9.31 -10.86
CA ILE A 186 11.26 9.26 -12.08
C ILE A 186 10.49 10.57 -12.17
N GLY A 187 10.66 11.29 -13.27
CA GLY A 187 9.99 12.56 -13.53
C GLY A 187 8.49 12.42 -13.76
N ASN A 188 7.88 13.48 -14.24
CA ASN A 188 6.43 13.53 -14.46
C ASN A 188 6.03 12.90 -15.79
N ARG A 189 4.82 12.35 -15.88
CA ARG A 189 4.21 11.79 -17.11
C ARG A 189 5.05 10.70 -17.78
N VAL A 190 5.90 10.03 -17.02
CA VAL A 190 6.71 8.94 -17.52
C VAL A 190 5.85 7.69 -17.69
N PHE A 191 6.00 7.01 -18.82
CA PHE A 191 5.44 5.69 -19.04
C PHE A 191 6.52 4.62 -18.82
N VAL A 192 6.35 3.80 -17.80
CA VAL A 192 7.21 2.66 -17.52
C VAL A 192 6.54 1.39 -18.02
N GLY A 193 7.13 0.74 -19.00
CA GLY A 193 6.66 -0.55 -19.51
C GLY A 193 6.78 -1.66 -18.47
N SER A 194 5.97 -2.69 -18.60
CA SER A 194 5.97 -3.83 -17.69
C SER A 194 7.31 -4.54 -17.62
N ASP A 195 7.61 -5.18 -16.50
CA ASP A 195 8.85 -5.93 -16.26
C ASP A 195 10.11 -5.07 -16.46
N THR A 196 10.09 -3.87 -15.87
CA THR A 196 11.21 -2.93 -15.91
C THR A 196 11.98 -2.96 -14.59
N GLN A 197 13.31 -3.10 -14.66
CA GLN A 197 14.20 -2.98 -13.51
C GLN A 197 14.99 -1.68 -13.61
N PHE A 198 14.92 -0.84 -12.57
CA PHE A 198 15.75 0.36 -12.44
C PHE A 198 16.91 0.09 -11.50
N VAL A 199 18.14 0.03 -12.01
CA VAL A 199 19.34 -0.17 -11.19
C VAL A 199 19.79 1.18 -10.63
N ALA A 200 19.44 1.42 -9.38
CA ALA A 200 19.75 2.68 -8.70
C ALA A 200 21.26 2.83 -8.39
N PRO A 201 21.83 4.07 -8.39
CA PRO A 201 21.14 5.34 -8.55
C PRO A 201 20.78 5.64 -10.01
N ILE A 202 19.58 6.16 -10.25
CA ILE A 202 19.13 6.45 -11.62
C ILE A 202 18.10 7.58 -11.64
N GLU A 203 18.12 8.38 -12.70
CA GLU A 203 17.18 9.45 -12.95
C GLU A 203 16.55 9.28 -14.35
N VAL A 204 15.22 9.38 -14.40
CA VAL A 204 14.41 9.32 -15.62
C VAL A 204 13.69 10.66 -15.75
N GLY A 205 13.94 11.37 -16.84
CA GLY A 205 13.37 12.70 -17.08
C GLY A 205 11.89 12.64 -17.45
N ASP A 206 11.23 13.80 -17.37
CA ASP A 206 9.81 13.97 -17.69
C ASP A 206 9.45 13.46 -19.09
N ASP A 207 8.24 12.94 -19.25
CA ASP A 207 7.69 12.46 -20.53
C ASP A 207 8.51 11.32 -21.19
N ALA A 208 9.43 10.70 -20.46
CA ALA A 208 10.19 9.56 -21.00
C ALA A 208 9.33 8.29 -21.09
N ILE A 209 9.70 7.43 -22.01
CA ILE A 209 9.07 6.12 -22.22
C ILE A 209 10.11 5.03 -22.00
N ILE A 210 9.80 4.09 -21.13
CA ILE A 210 10.64 2.90 -20.92
C ILE A 210 9.95 1.70 -21.55
N GLY A 211 10.65 1.03 -22.47
CA GLY A 211 10.13 -0.16 -23.14
C GLY A 211 10.06 -1.35 -22.18
N SER A 212 8.98 -2.13 -22.24
CA SER A 212 8.77 -3.32 -21.39
C SER A 212 9.94 -4.31 -21.47
N GLY A 213 10.22 -5.02 -20.35
CA GLY A 213 11.31 -6.00 -20.25
C GLY A 213 12.70 -5.36 -20.22
N SER A 214 12.82 -4.10 -19.79
CA SER A 214 14.09 -3.37 -19.83
C SER A 214 14.79 -3.32 -18.47
N THR A 215 16.10 -3.54 -18.44
CA THR A 215 16.95 -3.27 -17.29
C THR A 215 17.69 -1.95 -17.51
N ILE A 216 17.23 -0.89 -16.87
CA ILE A 216 17.75 0.46 -17.05
C ILE A 216 18.88 0.73 -16.05
N THR A 217 20.08 0.99 -16.56
CA THR A 217 21.30 1.17 -15.78
C THR A 217 21.95 2.55 -15.96
N LYS A 218 21.39 3.40 -16.81
CA LYS A 218 21.85 4.76 -17.09
C LYS A 218 20.70 5.73 -17.08
N ASN A 219 20.95 6.97 -16.70
CA ASN A 219 19.95 8.03 -16.72
C ASN A 219 19.28 8.15 -18.09
N VAL A 220 17.97 8.43 -18.08
CA VAL A 220 17.16 8.60 -19.27
C VAL A 220 16.76 10.06 -19.39
N PRO A 221 17.14 10.77 -20.47
CA PRO A 221 16.72 12.14 -20.68
C PRO A 221 15.20 12.29 -20.78
N ALA A 222 14.70 13.50 -20.54
CA ALA A 222 13.30 13.82 -20.76
C ALA A 222 12.89 13.56 -22.22
N LYS A 223 11.65 13.08 -22.42
CA LYS A 223 11.05 12.78 -23.73
C LYS A 223 11.79 11.71 -24.53
N ALA A 224 12.69 10.95 -23.91
CA ALA A 224 13.43 9.89 -24.58
C ALA A 224 12.70 8.54 -24.49
N LEU A 225 12.94 7.67 -25.46
CA LEU A 225 12.61 6.25 -25.40
C LEU A 225 13.86 5.49 -24.97
N ALA A 226 13.78 4.76 -23.86
CA ALA A 226 14.83 3.85 -23.42
C ALA A 226 14.35 2.39 -23.52
N VAL A 227 15.16 1.55 -24.19
CA VAL A 227 14.91 0.11 -24.31
C VAL A 227 16.20 -0.63 -24.05
N ALA A 228 16.20 -1.52 -23.06
CA ALA A 228 17.36 -2.30 -22.65
C ALA A 228 16.98 -3.78 -22.45
N ARG A 229 16.68 -4.45 -23.56
CA ARG A 229 16.30 -5.86 -23.62
C ARG A 229 16.90 -6.54 -24.84
N GLY A 230 16.98 -7.87 -24.83
CA GLY A 230 17.49 -8.66 -25.95
C GLY A 230 16.63 -8.52 -27.22
N LYS A 231 17.27 -8.77 -28.39
CA LYS A 231 16.56 -8.83 -29.67
C LYS A 231 15.76 -10.13 -29.74
N GLN A 232 14.49 -10.05 -30.12
CA GLN A 232 13.66 -11.23 -30.32
C GLN A 232 14.24 -12.11 -31.44
N PHE A 233 14.35 -13.41 -31.17
CA PHE A 233 14.67 -14.44 -32.16
C PHE A 233 13.50 -15.42 -32.25
N VAL A 234 13.09 -15.75 -33.46
CA VAL A 234 12.01 -16.71 -33.72
C VAL A 234 12.56 -17.85 -34.55
N LYS A 235 12.33 -19.08 -34.12
CA LYS A 235 12.60 -20.30 -34.92
C LYS A 235 11.28 -21.03 -35.12
N GLU A 236 10.84 -21.03 -36.37
CA GLU A 236 9.61 -21.72 -36.77
C GLU A 236 9.76 -23.24 -36.67
N ASN A 237 8.64 -23.94 -36.46
CA ASN A 237 8.56 -25.40 -36.35
C ASN A 237 9.49 -26.02 -35.31
N TYR A 238 9.76 -25.28 -34.22
CA TYR A 238 10.65 -25.70 -33.13
C TYR A 238 9.97 -26.65 -32.12
N ALA A 239 8.63 -26.68 -32.06
CA ALA A 239 7.93 -27.56 -31.12
C ALA A 239 8.36 -29.01 -31.32
N PRO A 240 8.70 -29.76 -30.27
CA PRO A 240 9.03 -31.18 -30.38
C PRO A 240 7.82 -31.92 -30.95
N LYS A 241 8.05 -32.83 -31.92
CA LYS A 241 7.02 -33.77 -32.37
C LYS A 241 6.60 -34.57 -31.14
N ALA A 242 5.30 -34.67 -30.88
CA ALA A 242 4.79 -35.58 -29.89
C ALA A 242 5.32 -36.99 -30.22
N THR A 243 6.03 -37.59 -29.30
CA THR A 243 6.38 -39.02 -29.37
C THR A 243 5.05 -39.79 -29.33
N GLU A 244 4.65 -40.37 -30.44
CA GLU A 244 3.57 -41.35 -30.45
C GLU A 244 3.94 -42.44 -29.43
N THR A 245 3.23 -42.47 -28.33
CA THR A 245 3.30 -43.59 -27.39
C THR A 245 2.70 -44.79 -28.14
N GLU A 246 3.54 -45.70 -28.65
CA GLU A 246 3.08 -47.01 -29.08
C GLU A 246 2.31 -47.63 -27.92
N THR A 247 1.00 -47.66 -28.04
CA THR A 247 0.15 -48.56 -27.25
C THR A 247 0.47 -49.96 -27.70
N LYS A 248 1.32 -50.67 -26.96
CA LYS A 248 1.45 -52.12 -27.08
C LYS A 248 0.19 -52.73 -26.47
N GLU A 249 -0.65 -53.29 -27.32
CA GLU A 249 -1.69 -54.25 -26.97
C GLU A 249 -1.10 -55.52 -26.29
#